data_252ecd93dee53a3694913b6ed74b77d7
#
_entry.id   252ecd93dee53a3694913b6ed74b77d7
#
_cell.length_a   1.000
_cell.length_b   1.000
_cell.length_c   1.000
_cell.angle_alpha   90.00
_cell.angle_beta   90.00
_cell.angle_gamma   90.00
#
_symmetry.space_group_name_H-M   'P 1'
#
loop_
_entity.id
_entity.type
_entity.pdbx_description
1 polymer ?
#
loop_
_entity_poly.entity_id
_entity_poly.type
_entity_poly.pdbx_seq_one_letter_code
_entity_poly.pdbx_strand_id
1 'polypeptide(L)'
;MGKENQDNSVLRHIDQLVKEEERLYAKGQLDVGDQKRLAELKVELDQYWDLLRQRRALQEFGENPDKAKKRPAKIVENYEQ
;
A
#
# COMPACT_ATOMS: atom_id res chain seq x y z
N MET A 1 25.37 3.39 10.42
CA MET A 1 24.33 3.55 10.25
C MET A 1 23.81 3.44 9.09
N GLY A 2 23.35 2.89 8.80
CA GLY A 2 22.92 2.68 7.54
C GLY A 2 21.76 3.47 7.18
N LYS A 3 21.46 3.47 5.94
CA LYS A 3 20.29 4.09 5.52
C LYS A 3 19.13 3.38 6.08
N GLU A 4 18.10 4.11 6.39
CA GLU A 4 16.88 3.52 6.77
C GLU A 4 16.40 2.60 5.69
N ASN A 5 15.91 1.44 6.04
CA ASN A 5 15.37 0.50 5.06
C ASN A 5 14.05 1.04 4.52
N GLN A 6 13.99 1.30 3.25
CA GLN A 6 12.78 1.87 2.64
C GLN A 6 11.63 0.88 2.60
N ASP A 7 11.93 -0.42 2.62
CA ASP A 7 10.88 -1.41 2.75
C ASP A 7 10.12 -1.22 4.06
N ASN A 8 10.84 -0.86 5.12
CA ASN A 8 10.18 -0.59 6.40
C ASN A 8 9.29 0.63 6.32
N SER A 9 9.69 1.64 5.54
CA SER A 9 8.86 2.81 5.33
C SER A 9 7.54 2.45 4.64
N VAL A 10 7.62 1.62 3.59
CA VAL A 10 6.44 1.16 2.88
C VAL A 10 5.55 0.34 3.82
N LEU A 11 6.14 -0.56 4.59
CA LEU A 11 5.38 -1.38 5.53
C LEU A 11 4.70 -0.54 6.60
N ARG A 12 5.34 0.53 7.03
CA ARG A 12 4.75 1.45 7.99
C ARG A 12 3.50 2.12 7.43
N HIS A 13 3.56 2.52 6.16
CA HIS A 13 2.39 3.11 5.50
C HIS A 13 1.26 2.10 5.43
N ILE A 14 1.58 0.87 5.04
CA ILE A 14 0.58 -0.19 4.97
C ILE A 14 -0.05 -0.41 6.34
N ASP A 15 0.76 -0.45 7.39
CA ASP A 15 0.26 -0.66 8.74
C ASP A 15 -0.70 0.46 9.15
N GLN A 16 -0.37 1.71 8.84
CA GLN A 16 -1.24 2.82 9.17
C GLN A 16 -2.57 2.74 8.45
N LEU A 17 -2.54 2.34 7.18
CA LEU A 17 -3.76 2.22 6.39
C LEU A 17 -4.63 1.07 6.90
N VAL A 18 -4.00 -0.05 7.27
CA VAL A 18 -4.72 -1.17 7.83
C VAL A 18 -5.38 -0.80 9.15
N LYS A 19 -4.67 -0.06 9.98
CA LYS A 19 -5.23 0.35 11.27
C LYS A 19 -6.40 1.31 11.08
N GLU A 20 -6.31 2.19 10.11
CA GLU A 20 -7.44 3.07 9.82
C GLU A 20 -8.65 2.27 9.35
N GLU A 21 -8.41 1.28 8.51
CA GLU A 21 -9.46 0.40 8.03
C GLU A 21 -10.14 -0.32 9.21
N GLU A 22 -9.34 -0.83 10.11
CA GLU A 22 -9.87 -1.52 11.29
C GLU A 22 -10.71 -0.61 12.16
N ARG A 23 -10.27 0.64 12.33
CA ARG A 23 -11.04 1.60 13.11
C ARG A 23 -12.39 1.90 12.48
N LEU A 24 -12.41 1.99 11.14
CA LEU A 24 -13.67 2.24 10.44
C LEU A 24 -14.63 1.05 10.61
N TYR A 25 -14.13 -0.16 10.45
CA TYR A 25 -14.97 -1.33 10.63
C TYR A 25 -15.48 -1.46 12.06
N ALA A 26 -14.69 -1.01 13.03
CA ALA A 26 -15.07 -1.08 14.43
C ALA A 26 -16.24 -0.17 14.77
N LYS A 27 -16.55 0.81 13.92
CA LYS A 27 -17.67 1.70 14.18
C LYS A 27 -19.03 0.98 14.13
N GLY A 28 -19.07 -0.14 13.45
CA GLY A 28 -20.31 -0.92 13.35
C GLY A 28 -21.25 -0.42 12.29
N GLN A 29 -21.46 0.89 12.22
CA GLN A 29 -22.31 1.48 11.22
C GLN A 29 -21.48 2.48 10.43
N LEU A 30 -21.46 2.32 9.12
CA LEU A 30 -20.65 3.17 8.24
C LEU A 30 -21.55 4.13 7.49
N ASP A 31 -21.27 5.42 7.57
CA ASP A 31 -21.97 6.38 6.75
C ASP A 31 -21.32 6.42 5.36
N VAL A 32 -21.86 7.28 4.48
CA VAL A 32 -21.37 7.38 3.11
C VAL A 32 -19.90 7.80 3.08
N GLY A 33 -19.53 8.73 3.95
CA GLY A 33 -18.13 9.17 4.01
C GLY A 33 -17.19 8.05 4.43
N ASP A 34 -17.61 7.24 5.39
CA ASP A 34 -16.83 6.08 5.85
C ASP A 34 -16.65 5.08 4.73
N GLN A 35 -17.72 4.80 3.98
CA GLN A 35 -17.65 3.84 2.88
C GLN A 35 -16.71 4.33 1.79
N LYS A 36 -16.77 5.64 1.49
CA LYS A 36 -15.87 6.21 0.52
C LYS A 36 -14.43 6.11 0.98
N ARG A 37 -14.18 6.39 2.26
CA ARG A 37 -12.83 6.30 2.78
C ARG A 37 -12.30 4.87 2.73
N LEU A 38 -13.15 3.88 3.03
CA LEU A 38 -12.73 2.49 2.94
C LEU A 38 -12.33 2.11 1.52
N ALA A 39 -13.09 2.59 0.53
CA ALA A 39 -12.73 2.33 -0.86
C ALA A 39 -11.38 2.94 -1.21
N GLU A 40 -11.13 4.16 -0.73
CA GLU A 40 -9.85 4.83 -0.94
C GLU A 40 -8.71 4.07 -0.29
N LEU A 41 -8.94 3.58 0.93
CA LEU A 41 -7.92 2.82 1.65
C LEU A 41 -7.55 1.55 0.91
N LYS A 42 -8.52 0.86 0.35
CA LYS A 42 -8.24 -0.35 -0.42
C LYS A 42 -7.35 -0.05 -1.61
N VAL A 43 -7.64 1.03 -2.32
CA VAL A 43 -6.83 1.42 -3.48
C VAL A 43 -5.41 1.76 -3.03
N GLU A 44 -5.28 2.53 -1.96
CA GLU A 44 -3.95 2.91 -1.47
C GLU A 44 -3.17 1.68 -1.00
N LEU A 45 -3.84 0.76 -0.32
CA LEU A 45 -3.18 -0.47 0.12
C LEU A 45 -2.66 -1.27 -1.06
N ASP A 46 -3.47 -1.40 -2.12
CA ASP A 46 -3.04 -2.12 -3.32
C ASP A 46 -1.82 -1.47 -3.95
N GLN A 47 -1.79 -0.14 -3.98
CA GLN A 47 -0.65 0.58 -4.52
C GLN A 47 0.63 0.35 -3.71
N TYR A 48 0.51 0.35 -2.39
CA TYR A 48 1.68 0.13 -1.54
C TYR A 48 2.15 -1.31 -1.57
N TRP A 49 1.22 -2.28 -1.64
CA TRP A 49 1.61 -3.68 -1.78
C TRP A 49 2.32 -3.91 -3.12
N ASP A 50 1.81 -3.27 -4.19
CA ASP A 50 2.46 -3.35 -5.49
C ASP A 50 3.86 -2.76 -5.43
N LEU A 51 4.01 -1.62 -4.78
CA LEU A 51 5.32 -0.98 -4.62
C LEU A 51 6.29 -1.91 -3.90
N LEU A 52 5.84 -2.55 -2.84
CA LEU A 52 6.69 -3.47 -2.09
C LEU A 52 7.12 -4.64 -2.95
N ARG A 53 6.21 -5.19 -3.75
CA ARG A 53 6.55 -6.28 -4.65
C ARG A 53 7.59 -5.85 -5.68
N GLN A 54 7.45 -4.64 -6.22
CA GLN A 54 8.44 -4.11 -7.16
C GLN A 54 9.81 -4.01 -6.51
N ARG A 55 9.86 -3.50 -5.30
CA ARG A 55 11.13 -3.34 -4.59
C ARG A 55 11.80 -4.69 -4.38
N ARG A 56 11.02 -5.68 -3.99
CA ARG A 56 11.58 -7.02 -3.77
C ARG A 56 12.07 -7.65 -5.04
N ALA A 57 11.31 -7.48 -6.14
CA ALA A 57 11.74 -8.01 -7.42
C ALA A 57 13.06 -7.37 -7.88
N LEU A 58 13.19 -6.06 -7.69
CA LEU A 58 14.43 -5.40 -8.05
C LEU A 58 15.60 -5.91 -7.23
N GLN A 59 15.38 -6.12 -5.94
CA GLN A 59 16.43 -6.67 -5.08
C GLN A 59 16.86 -8.06 -5.53
N GLU A 60 15.91 -8.89 -5.93
CA GLU A 60 16.22 -10.24 -6.38
C GLU A 60 17.07 -10.25 -7.64
N PHE A 61 16.87 -9.26 -8.49
CA PHE A 61 17.65 -9.15 -9.71
C PHE A 61 18.92 -8.32 -9.53
N GLY A 62 19.23 -7.94 -8.31
CA GLY A 62 20.44 -7.18 -8.04
C GLY A 62 20.35 -5.73 -8.44
N GLU A 63 19.13 -5.24 -8.66
CA GLU A 63 18.94 -3.84 -9.03
C GLU A 63 18.55 -3.01 -7.82
N ASN A 64 18.62 -1.71 -7.98
CA ASN A 64 18.31 -0.79 -6.90
C ASN A 64 16.79 -0.77 -6.64
N PRO A 65 16.35 -1.22 -5.46
CA PRO A 65 14.91 -1.22 -5.16
C PRO A 65 14.30 0.17 -5.14
N ASP A 66 15.10 1.20 -5.00
CA ASP A 66 14.59 2.58 -5.01
C ASP A 66 14.08 2.99 -6.38
N LYS A 67 14.32 2.20 -7.40
CA LYS A 67 13.75 2.45 -8.71
C LYS A 67 12.27 2.12 -8.77
N ALA A 68 11.75 1.38 -7.81
CA ALA A 68 10.33 1.05 -7.76
C ALA A 68 9.51 2.32 -7.56
N LYS A 69 8.38 2.39 -8.25
CA LYS A 69 7.52 3.56 -8.18
C LYS A 69 6.07 3.14 -7.93
N LYS A 70 5.39 3.96 -7.15
CA LYS A 70 3.98 3.75 -6.91
C LYS A 70 3.23 3.90 -8.22
N ARG A 71 2.52 2.85 -8.62
CA ARG A 71 1.79 2.87 -9.88
C ARG A 71 0.38 3.39 -9.70
N PRO A 72 -0.21 3.95 -10.77
CA PRO A 72 -1.59 4.41 -10.67
C PRO A 72 -2.54 3.28 -10.29
N ALA A 73 -3.59 3.65 -9.56
CA ALA A 73 -4.56 2.68 -9.09
C ALA A 73 -5.16 1.86 -10.23
N LYS A 74 -5.38 2.50 -11.36
CA LYS A 74 -5.96 1.83 -12.51
C LYS A 74 -5.12 0.64 -12.96
N ILE A 75 -3.81 0.80 -12.98
CA ILE A 75 -2.91 -0.28 -13.39
C ILE A 75 -2.90 -1.39 -12.36
N VAL A 76 -2.82 -1.04 -11.08
CA VAL A 76 -2.77 -2.02 -10.01
C VAL A 76 -4.03 -2.85 -9.96
N GLU A 77 -5.19 -2.20 -10.10
CA GLU A 77 -6.46 -2.89 -10.05
C GLU A 77 -6.64 -3.83 -11.23
N ASN A 78 -6.19 -3.42 -12.41
CA ASN A 78 -6.30 -4.28 -13.58
C ASN A 78 -5.40 -5.50 -13.46
N TYR A 79 -4.33 -5.39 -12.75
CA TYR A 79 -3.39 -6.49 -12.58
C TYR A 79 -4.03 -7.67 -11.86
N GLU A 80 -4.99 -7.40 -11.01
CA GLU A 80 -5.61 -8.45 -10.21
C GLU A 80 -6.71 -9.21 -10.94
N GLN A 81 -7.04 -8.82 -12.12
CA GLN A 81 -8.08 -9.49 -12.88
C GLN A 81 -7.53 -10.59 -13.85
#